data_fc2d6f8e89ed4bfbb4813ffcddd8d561
#
_entry.id   fc2d6f8e89ed4bfbb4813ffcddd8d561
#
_cell.length_a   1.000
_cell.length_b   1.000
_cell.length_c   1.000
_cell.angle_alpha   90.00
_cell.angle_beta   90.00
_cell.angle_gamma   90.00
#
_symmetry.space_group_name_H-M   'P 1'
#
loop_
_entity.id
_entity.type
_entity.pdbx_description
1 polymer ?
#
loop_
_entity_poly.entity_id
_entity_poly.type
_entity_poly.pdbx_seq_one_letter_code
_entity_poly.pdbx_strand_id
1 'polypeptide(L)'
;MPLRLLHLSDIHFHVSSPGWDEDRDLREELVRDVQALVAEHGALDAILVGGDIAFSAQAAEYAVALAWIDAILAVSGGIGRSQVWTVPGNHDVDRSVVKSSKDVQDFRAEMASCDPMGGVDSTFRRRIADDPTADGLMMPLAEYNRFAENFVCTTQPSSLAWQDNSLSVDGYTVRLTGINSVMNSGPGDALHTLVVGTQQCRLPRSDDTVQIAMLHHPPHWIRDWDVIEPYLNRAHVVLFGHEHAFEAEQLTAGGTVRVSAGAVAPEREEHGEVEPFVPTFNVLTLSKAGDQLLVEIHPRYWSKIRTRFDEHPGGAREYVVDRDPALPAVAAPLPVVELDESAEVSSASPLIAPVGELRTGEQDESPEARRSLRAIGVDFLALPIFRRLDIARALDVITGEDTRLPPRKLYPLILQRVRERGLIDDLVVEM
;
A
#
# COMPACT_ATOMS: atom_id res chain seq x y z
N MET A 1 13.87 11.47 -15.28
CA MET A 1 14.87 11.08 -14.27
C MET A 1 14.44 9.71 -13.71
N PRO A 2 15.38 8.82 -13.38
CA PRO A 2 15.03 7.55 -12.74
C PRO A 2 14.31 7.79 -11.41
N LEU A 3 13.39 6.88 -11.05
CA LEU A 3 12.63 6.88 -9.81
C LEU A 3 13.30 5.91 -8.83
N ARG A 4 13.66 6.38 -7.63
CA ARG A 4 14.30 5.57 -6.58
C ARG A 4 13.36 5.33 -5.42
N LEU A 5 13.10 4.07 -5.13
CA LEU A 5 12.15 3.63 -4.11
C LEU A 5 12.88 2.81 -3.05
N LEU A 6 12.71 3.15 -1.78
CA LEU A 6 13.11 2.30 -0.67
C LEU A 6 11.96 1.32 -0.36
N HIS A 7 12.21 0.02 -0.44
CA HIS A 7 11.23 -1.03 -0.15
C HIS A 7 11.62 -1.78 1.12
N LEU A 8 10.77 -1.66 2.13
CA LEU A 8 10.89 -2.23 3.47
C LEU A 8 9.69 -3.13 3.73
N SER A 9 9.88 -4.22 4.47
CA SER A 9 8.79 -5.06 4.97
C SER A 9 9.22 -5.80 6.23
N ASP A 10 8.27 -6.35 6.98
CA ASP A 10 8.54 -7.24 8.10
C ASP A 10 9.50 -6.61 9.13
N ILE A 11 9.07 -5.46 9.68
CA ILE A 11 9.89 -4.64 10.58
C ILE A 11 9.70 -5.08 12.03
N HIS A 12 8.49 -5.59 12.37
CA HIS A 12 8.13 -6.20 13.64
C HIS A 12 8.53 -5.36 14.87
N PHE A 13 8.13 -4.08 14.91
CA PHE A 13 8.33 -3.27 16.10
C PHE A 13 7.66 -3.93 17.32
N HIS A 14 8.46 -4.31 18.29
CA HIS A 14 8.01 -4.92 19.53
C HIS A 14 8.42 -4.06 20.73
N VAL A 15 7.46 -3.71 21.57
CA VAL A 15 7.68 -2.90 22.78
C VAL A 15 7.38 -3.75 24.00
N SER A 16 8.33 -4.60 24.41
CA SER A 16 8.19 -5.47 25.59
C SER A 16 8.38 -4.73 26.92
N SER A 17 9.12 -3.61 26.90
CA SER A 17 9.35 -2.74 28.08
C SER A 17 9.60 -1.31 27.58
N PRO A 18 9.17 -0.26 28.31
CA PRO A 18 9.47 1.10 27.92
C PRO A 18 10.97 1.33 27.75
N GLY A 19 11.40 1.68 26.55
CA GLY A 19 12.79 2.00 26.20
C GLY A 19 13.69 0.83 25.80
N TRP A 20 13.18 -0.41 25.73
CA TRP A 20 13.97 -1.55 25.26
C TRP A 20 13.46 -2.01 23.88
N ASP A 21 14.25 -1.76 22.85
CA ASP A 21 14.11 -2.28 21.48
C ASP A 21 15.33 -3.14 21.19
N GLU A 22 15.15 -4.44 21.11
CA GLU A 22 16.24 -5.41 20.91
C GLU A 22 16.90 -5.27 19.53
N ASP A 23 16.18 -4.78 18.53
CA ASP A 23 16.66 -4.59 17.16
C ASP A 23 17.03 -3.13 16.87
N ARG A 24 17.17 -2.33 17.91
CA ARG A 24 17.50 -0.90 17.78
C ARG A 24 18.76 -0.66 16.96
N ASP A 25 19.83 -1.38 17.27
CA ASP A 25 21.12 -1.23 16.58
C ASP A 25 20.98 -1.55 15.10
N LEU A 26 20.23 -2.59 14.76
CA LEU A 26 19.94 -2.98 13.38
C LEU A 26 19.19 -1.88 12.63
N ARG A 27 18.15 -1.32 13.26
CA ARG A 27 17.35 -0.24 12.67
C ARG A 27 18.12 1.06 12.54
N GLU A 28 18.99 1.39 13.48
CA GLU A 28 19.90 2.55 13.39
C GLU A 28 20.91 2.38 12.26
N GLU A 29 21.47 1.19 12.06
CA GLU A 29 22.39 0.89 10.95
C GLU A 29 21.68 0.96 9.58
N LEU A 30 20.40 0.55 9.50
CA LEU A 30 19.62 0.74 8.26
C LEU A 30 19.50 2.23 7.90
N VAL A 31 19.21 3.10 8.88
CA VAL A 31 19.16 4.55 8.65
C VAL A 31 20.50 5.09 8.16
N ARG A 32 21.63 4.61 8.73
CA ARG A 32 22.98 5.00 8.28
C ARG A 32 23.28 4.52 6.88
N ASP A 33 22.86 3.29 6.53
CA ASP A 33 23.04 2.75 5.18
C ASP A 33 22.21 3.54 4.14
N VAL A 34 20.96 3.88 4.45
CA VAL A 34 20.14 4.77 3.61
C VAL A 34 20.82 6.13 3.43
N GLN A 35 21.37 6.72 4.50
CA GLN A 35 22.11 7.98 4.39
C GLN A 35 23.32 7.87 3.44
N ALA A 36 24.06 6.76 3.53
CA ALA A 36 25.19 6.52 2.65
C ALA A 36 24.76 6.35 1.18
N LEU A 37 23.70 5.57 0.94
CA LEU A 37 23.13 5.37 -0.39
C LEU A 37 22.65 6.69 -1.02
N VAL A 38 21.99 7.53 -0.23
CA VAL A 38 21.53 8.85 -0.69
C VAL A 38 22.72 9.76 -1.02
N ALA A 39 23.79 9.73 -0.22
CA ALA A 39 25.01 10.50 -0.49
C ALA A 39 25.73 10.04 -1.77
N GLU A 40 25.69 8.75 -2.08
CA GLU A 40 26.36 8.16 -3.24
C GLU A 40 25.52 8.25 -4.53
N HIS A 41 24.22 7.93 -4.44
CA HIS A 41 23.36 7.74 -5.60
C HIS A 41 22.30 8.86 -5.77
N GLY A 42 22.16 9.77 -4.80
CA GLY A 42 21.16 10.84 -4.78
C GLY A 42 19.89 10.48 -4.01
N ALA A 43 18.99 11.46 -3.89
CA ALA A 43 17.77 11.36 -3.08
C ALA A 43 16.88 10.17 -3.47
N LEU A 44 16.15 9.68 -2.47
CA LEU A 44 14.99 8.80 -2.68
C LEU A 44 13.79 9.63 -3.13
N ASP A 45 12.90 9.01 -3.89
CA ASP A 45 11.62 9.59 -4.30
C ASP A 45 10.46 9.07 -3.44
N ALA A 46 10.61 7.87 -2.86
CA ALA A 46 9.57 7.26 -2.03
C ALA A 46 10.08 6.19 -1.09
N ILE A 47 9.28 5.91 -0.03
CA ILE A 47 9.42 4.77 0.87
C ILE A 47 8.15 3.93 0.76
N LEU A 48 8.33 2.64 0.47
CA LEU A 48 7.27 1.65 0.34
C LEU A 48 7.41 0.62 1.47
N VAL A 49 6.37 0.48 2.32
CA VAL A 49 6.38 -0.42 3.47
C VAL A 49 5.39 -1.54 3.25
N GLY A 50 5.90 -2.75 3.05
CA GLY A 50 5.18 -3.95 2.62
C GLY A 50 4.38 -4.68 3.71
N GLY A 51 4.18 -4.10 4.89
CA GLY A 51 3.41 -4.71 5.99
C GLY A 51 4.28 -5.26 7.11
N ASP A 52 3.63 -5.85 8.12
CA ASP A 52 4.23 -6.34 9.37
C ASP A 52 5.11 -5.27 10.03
N ILE A 53 4.51 -4.09 10.20
CA ILE A 53 5.15 -2.93 10.79
C ILE A 53 5.24 -3.11 12.31
N ALA A 54 4.11 -3.41 12.95
CA ALA A 54 4.04 -3.78 14.36
C ALA A 54 4.23 -5.30 14.52
N PHE A 55 4.58 -5.76 15.70
CA PHE A 55 4.63 -7.18 16.03
C PHE A 55 3.26 -7.73 16.47
N SER A 56 2.47 -6.91 17.13
CA SER A 56 1.20 -7.32 17.73
C SER A 56 0.07 -6.28 17.60
N ALA A 57 0.20 -5.38 16.60
CA ALA A 57 -0.77 -4.32 16.31
C ALA A 57 -1.05 -3.38 17.49
N GLN A 58 -0.05 -3.08 18.33
CA GLN A 58 -0.23 -2.20 19.49
C GLN A 58 0.14 -0.74 19.17
N ALA A 59 -0.59 0.22 19.73
CA ALA A 59 -0.36 1.66 19.51
C ALA A 59 1.09 2.09 19.85
N ALA A 60 1.69 1.49 20.88
CA ALA A 60 3.06 1.79 21.27
C ALA A 60 4.09 1.36 20.21
N GLU A 61 3.85 0.24 19.53
CA GLU A 61 4.70 -0.26 18.45
C GLU A 61 4.66 0.69 17.24
N TYR A 62 3.47 1.15 16.87
CA TYR A 62 3.31 2.14 15.79
C TYR A 62 3.90 3.52 16.13
N ALA A 63 3.90 3.92 17.40
CA ALA A 63 4.53 5.17 17.80
C ALA A 63 6.05 5.12 17.58
N VAL A 64 6.70 4.00 17.89
CA VAL A 64 8.13 3.78 17.62
C VAL A 64 8.38 3.66 16.11
N ALA A 65 7.53 2.94 15.38
CA ALA A 65 7.62 2.81 13.93
C ALA A 65 7.56 4.18 13.23
N LEU A 66 6.63 5.05 13.66
CA LEU A 66 6.49 6.39 13.09
C LEU A 66 7.75 7.24 13.31
N ALA A 67 8.32 7.21 14.52
CA ALA A 67 9.55 7.93 14.83
C ALA A 67 10.75 7.41 14.01
N TRP A 68 10.82 6.11 13.75
CA TRP A 68 11.87 5.52 12.93
C TRP A 68 11.70 5.87 11.44
N ILE A 69 10.47 5.86 10.91
CA ILE A 69 10.21 6.35 9.54
C ILE A 69 10.61 7.81 9.40
N ASP A 70 10.32 8.66 10.39
CA ASP A 70 10.76 10.06 10.39
C ASP A 70 12.30 10.18 10.39
N ALA A 71 13.01 9.28 11.07
CA ALA A 71 14.47 9.24 11.01
C ALA A 71 15.00 8.85 9.63
N ILE A 72 14.35 7.91 8.92
CA ILE A 72 14.68 7.57 7.52
C ILE A 72 14.39 8.78 6.61
N LEU A 73 13.25 9.43 6.77
CA LEU A 73 12.89 10.62 5.99
C LEU A 73 13.91 11.75 6.14
N ALA A 74 14.45 11.95 7.34
CA ALA A 74 15.48 12.96 7.61
C ALA A 74 16.77 12.77 6.81
N VAL A 75 17.08 11.53 6.38
CA VAL A 75 18.29 11.20 5.61
C VAL A 75 18.00 10.87 4.14
N SER A 76 16.75 10.85 3.73
CA SER A 76 16.30 10.43 2.38
C SER A 76 16.48 11.46 1.27
N GLY A 77 17.02 12.64 1.58
CA GLY A 77 17.31 13.65 0.56
C GLY A 77 16.17 14.64 0.28
N GLY A 78 15.22 14.80 1.21
CA GLY A 78 14.22 15.86 1.17
C GLY A 78 12.77 15.43 0.92
N ILE A 79 12.48 14.13 0.91
CA ILE A 79 11.12 13.62 0.89
C ILE A 79 10.47 13.71 2.28
N GLY A 80 9.14 13.75 2.31
CA GLY A 80 8.34 13.81 3.54
C GLY A 80 7.37 12.63 3.67
N ARG A 81 6.50 12.68 4.67
CA ARG A 81 5.50 11.62 4.92
C ARG A 81 4.54 11.39 3.74
N SER A 82 4.34 12.39 2.89
CA SER A 82 3.54 12.24 1.66
C SER A 82 4.18 11.34 0.60
N GLN A 83 5.46 11.01 0.73
CA GLN A 83 6.18 10.06 -0.09
C GLN A 83 6.41 8.70 0.61
N VAL A 84 5.61 8.40 1.64
CA VAL A 84 5.59 7.09 2.31
C VAL A 84 4.27 6.38 2.02
N TRP A 85 4.31 5.13 1.62
CA TRP A 85 3.14 4.30 1.36
C TRP A 85 3.24 2.98 2.11
N THR A 86 2.13 2.55 2.71
CA THR A 86 2.10 1.34 3.54
C THR A 86 0.93 0.44 3.18
N VAL A 87 1.10 -0.86 3.33
CA VAL A 87 0.03 -1.86 3.37
C VAL A 87 0.09 -2.61 4.69
N PRO A 88 -1.01 -3.17 5.21
CA PRO A 88 -0.97 -3.96 6.44
C PRO A 88 -0.45 -5.38 6.17
N GLY A 89 0.30 -5.94 7.14
CA GLY A 89 0.63 -7.36 7.21
C GLY A 89 -0.17 -8.08 8.31
N ASN A 90 0.06 -9.38 8.47
CA ASN A 90 -0.70 -10.20 9.44
C ASN A 90 -0.37 -9.88 10.90
N HIS A 91 0.80 -9.32 11.19
CA HIS A 91 1.15 -8.81 12.52
C HIS A 91 0.52 -7.44 12.82
N ASP A 92 0.07 -6.72 11.79
CA ASP A 92 -0.70 -5.47 11.93
C ASP A 92 -2.19 -5.72 12.23
N VAL A 93 -2.61 -7.00 12.31
CA VAL A 93 -3.96 -7.44 12.71
C VAL A 93 -3.99 -7.73 14.20
N ASP A 94 -4.81 -7.01 14.96
CA ASP A 94 -5.01 -7.30 16.39
C ASP A 94 -5.69 -8.65 16.60
N ARG A 95 -4.86 -9.66 16.91
CA ARG A 95 -5.32 -11.04 17.15
C ARG A 95 -6.24 -11.17 18.37
N SER A 96 -6.21 -10.22 19.31
CA SER A 96 -7.11 -10.22 20.47
C SER A 96 -8.52 -9.82 20.06
N VAL A 97 -8.65 -8.83 19.18
CA VAL A 97 -9.93 -8.43 18.57
C VAL A 97 -10.50 -9.57 17.72
N VAL A 98 -9.66 -10.21 16.89
CA VAL A 98 -10.08 -11.38 16.09
C VAL A 98 -10.64 -12.49 16.98
N LYS A 99 -9.98 -12.78 18.12
CA LYS A 99 -10.41 -13.84 19.04
C LYS A 99 -11.69 -13.47 19.82
N SER A 100 -11.93 -12.20 20.10
CA SER A 100 -13.04 -11.75 20.94
C SER A 100 -14.30 -11.35 20.15
N SER A 101 -14.16 -10.93 18.88
CA SER A 101 -15.29 -10.51 18.05
C SER A 101 -15.90 -11.68 17.29
N LYS A 102 -17.16 -12.01 17.64
CA LYS A 102 -17.90 -13.06 16.92
C LYS A 102 -18.13 -12.70 15.45
N ASP A 103 -18.42 -11.45 15.15
CA ASP A 103 -18.68 -10.99 13.77
C ASP A 103 -17.41 -11.15 12.88
N VAL A 104 -16.22 -10.85 13.43
CA VAL A 104 -14.95 -11.07 12.74
C VAL A 104 -14.69 -12.57 12.53
N GLN A 105 -14.97 -13.41 13.54
CA GLN A 105 -14.81 -14.87 13.42
C GLN A 105 -15.77 -15.45 12.38
N ASP A 106 -17.05 -15.06 12.40
CA ASP A 106 -18.04 -15.50 11.44
C ASP A 106 -17.68 -15.04 10.01
N PHE A 107 -17.19 -13.80 9.85
CA PHE A 107 -16.69 -13.31 8.57
C PHE A 107 -15.49 -14.14 8.07
N ARG A 108 -14.49 -14.41 8.92
CA ARG A 108 -13.35 -15.26 8.56
C ARG A 108 -13.77 -16.66 8.15
N ALA A 109 -14.68 -17.29 8.88
CA ALA A 109 -15.22 -18.60 8.55
C ALA A 109 -15.95 -18.61 7.20
N GLU A 110 -16.73 -17.56 6.93
CA GLU A 110 -17.41 -17.39 5.66
C GLU A 110 -16.41 -17.21 4.51
N MET A 111 -15.40 -16.35 4.67
CA MET A 111 -14.35 -16.16 3.68
C MET A 111 -13.54 -17.44 3.44
N ALA A 112 -13.28 -18.23 4.47
CA ALA A 112 -12.59 -19.51 4.34
C ALA A 112 -13.40 -20.57 3.56
N SER A 113 -14.73 -20.45 3.55
CA SER A 113 -15.63 -21.42 2.90
C SER A 113 -16.21 -20.96 1.56
N CYS A 114 -16.09 -19.69 1.20
CA CYS A 114 -16.66 -19.17 -0.05
C CYS A 114 -15.89 -19.69 -1.29
N ASP A 115 -16.60 -19.73 -2.43
CA ASP A 115 -15.98 -20.07 -3.72
C ASP A 115 -14.96 -19.00 -4.13
N PRO A 116 -13.69 -19.36 -4.39
CA PRO A 116 -12.68 -18.40 -4.83
C PRO A 116 -13.01 -17.73 -6.16
N MET A 117 -13.76 -18.39 -7.07
CA MET A 117 -14.08 -17.89 -8.40
C MET A 117 -15.12 -16.75 -8.44
N GLY A 118 -15.75 -16.39 -7.35
CA GLY A 118 -16.72 -15.29 -7.31
C GLY A 118 -17.34 -15.05 -5.95
N GLY A 119 -17.21 -16.00 -5.05
CA GLY A 119 -17.72 -15.90 -3.68
C GLY A 119 -17.01 -14.86 -2.85
N VAL A 120 -15.70 -14.67 -3.08
CA VAL A 120 -14.88 -13.68 -2.35
C VAL A 120 -15.42 -12.27 -2.56
N ASP A 121 -15.52 -11.81 -3.81
CA ASP A 121 -16.02 -10.46 -4.12
C ASP A 121 -17.47 -10.25 -3.68
N SER A 122 -18.32 -11.27 -3.83
CA SER A 122 -19.71 -11.18 -3.39
C SER A 122 -19.84 -11.11 -1.88
N THR A 123 -18.99 -11.83 -1.14
CA THR A 123 -18.94 -11.79 0.32
C THR A 123 -18.40 -10.46 0.81
N PHE A 124 -17.32 -9.93 0.21
CA PHE A 124 -16.82 -8.58 0.53
C PHE A 124 -17.89 -7.52 0.32
N ARG A 125 -18.58 -7.54 -0.83
CA ARG A 125 -19.65 -6.57 -1.11
C ARG A 125 -20.73 -6.64 -0.05
N ARG A 126 -21.25 -7.82 0.24
CA ARG A 126 -22.32 -8.01 1.21
C ARG A 126 -21.92 -7.65 2.64
N ARG A 127 -20.71 -8.06 3.07
CA ARG A 127 -20.27 -7.97 4.48
C ARG A 127 -19.50 -6.71 4.81
N ILE A 128 -18.88 -6.07 3.83
CA ILE A 128 -17.98 -4.94 4.04
C ILE A 128 -18.49 -3.68 3.33
N ALA A 129 -18.83 -3.73 2.05
CA ALA A 129 -19.23 -2.53 1.32
C ALA A 129 -20.66 -2.07 1.64
N ASP A 130 -21.59 -3.01 1.84
CA ASP A 130 -23.02 -2.73 1.97
C ASP A 130 -23.57 -2.92 3.38
N ASP A 131 -22.80 -3.50 4.31
CA ASP A 131 -23.24 -3.76 5.68
C ASP A 131 -23.01 -2.52 6.56
N PRO A 132 -24.04 -1.99 7.25
CA PRO A 132 -23.88 -0.90 8.20
C PRO A 132 -22.95 -1.22 9.38
N THR A 133 -22.71 -2.51 9.65
CA THR A 133 -21.84 -2.99 10.73
C THR A 133 -20.39 -3.26 10.26
N ALA A 134 -20.08 -2.98 9.00
CA ALA A 134 -18.77 -3.23 8.39
C ALA A 134 -17.59 -2.61 9.15
N ASP A 135 -17.80 -1.50 9.85
CA ASP A 135 -16.80 -0.90 10.72
C ASP A 135 -16.30 -1.88 11.80
N GLY A 136 -17.16 -2.77 12.29
CA GLY A 136 -16.81 -3.80 13.26
C GLY A 136 -15.81 -4.82 12.69
N LEU A 137 -15.91 -5.12 11.40
CA LEU A 137 -15.00 -6.03 10.70
C LEU A 137 -13.61 -5.41 10.46
N MET A 138 -13.51 -4.07 10.49
CA MET A 138 -12.24 -3.34 10.38
C MET A 138 -11.54 -3.13 11.72
N MET A 139 -12.18 -3.46 12.84
CA MET A 139 -11.62 -3.26 14.19
C MET A 139 -10.25 -3.93 14.41
N PRO A 140 -9.96 -5.14 13.84
CA PRO A 140 -8.62 -5.72 13.96
C PRO A 140 -7.50 -4.85 13.36
N LEU A 141 -7.83 -3.96 12.42
CA LEU A 141 -6.88 -3.03 11.76
C LEU A 141 -6.96 -1.60 12.34
N ALA A 142 -7.61 -1.38 13.48
CA ALA A 142 -7.85 -0.02 14.00
C ALA A 142 -6.55 0.73 14.31
N GLU A 143 -5.56 0.08 14.93
CA GLU A 143 -4.29 0.72 15.26
C GLU A 143 -3.41 0.90 14.01
N TYR A 144 -3.39 -0.08 13.11
CA TYR A 144 -2.75 0.09 11.80
C TYR A 144 -3.34 1.31 11.07
N ASN A 145 -4.66 1.45 11.00
CA ASN A 145 -5.30 2.57 10.33
C ASN A 145 -4.95 3.92 10.95
N ARG A 146 -4.83 4.01 12.29
CA ARG A 146 -4.32 5.25 12.93
C ARG A 146 -2.90 5.60 12.52
N PHE A 147 -2.04 4.59 12.41
CA PHE A 147 -0.68 4.77 11.89
C PHE A 147 -0.70 5.18 10.41
N ALA A 148 -1.45 4.46 9.58
CA ALA A 148 -1.56 4.69 8.14
C ALA A 148 -2.22 6.04 7.77
N GLU A 149 -2.99 6.66 8.68
CA GLU A 149 -3.50 8.03 8.53
C GLU A 149 -2.38 9.04 8.30
N ASN A 150 -1.20 8.85 8.90
CA ASN A 150 -0.03 9.73 8.69
C ASN A 150 0.46 9.74 7.25
N PHE A 151 0.06 8.75 6.45
CA PHE A 151 0.50 8.51 5.08
C PHE A 151 -0.66 8.45 4.08
N VAL A 152 -1.90 8.67 4.52
CA VAL A 152 -3.12 8.55 3.68
C VAL A 152 -3.24 7.15 3.03
N CYS A 153 -2.86 6.10 3.77
CA CYS A 153 -2.87 4.70 3.33
C CYS A 153 -3.86 3.83 4.12
N THR A 154 -4.92 4.44 4.67
CA THR A 154 -5.90 3.71 5.47
C THR A 154 -6.72 2.75 4.63
N THR A 155 -7.08 1.64 5.25
CA THR A 155 -7.98 0.63 4.70
C THR A 155 -9.37 0.81 5.34
N GLN A 156 -10.42 0.88 4.55
CA GLN A 156 -11.79 1.18 5.00
C GLN A 156 -12.81 0.26 4.35
N PRO A 157 -14.01 0.09 4.93
CA PRO A 157 -15.06 -0.73 4.32
C PRO A 157 -15.40 -0.31 2.88
N SER A 158 -15.39 0.98 2.59
CA SER A 158 -15.66 1.51 1.25
C SER A 158 -14.49 1.38 0.29
N SER A 159 -13.27 1.18 0.79
CA SER A 159 -12.05 1.09 -0.01
C SER A 159 -11.00 0.26 0.72
N LEU A 160 -10.96 -1.04 0.45
CA LEU A 160 -9.95 -1.94 1.01
C LEU A 160 -8.57 -1.71 0.43
N ALA A 161 -8.48 -1.22 -0.79
CA ALA A 161 -7.24 -0.83 -1.46
C ALA A 161 -7.18 0.69 -1.62
N TRP A 162 -5.97 1.26 -1.59
CA TRP A 162 -5.71 2.65 -1.92
C TRP A 162 -4.94 2.75 -3.24
N GLN A 163 -5.07 3.89 -3.93
CA GLN A 163 -4.33 4.21 -5.13
C GLN A 163 -3.77 5.63 -5.06
N ASP A 164 -2.57 5.82 -5.58
CA ASP A 164 -1.89 7.11 -5.67
C ASP A 164 -1.16 7.28 -7.02
N ASN A 165 -1.17 8.48 -7.57
CA ASN A 165 -0.56 8.82 -8.86
C ASN A 165 0.41 10.01 -8.73
N SER A 166 0.93 10.28 -7.55
CA SER A 166 1.75 11.48 -7.30
C SER A 166 3.21 11.35 -7.76
N LEU A 167 3.66 10.12 -8.06
CA LEU A 167 5.01 9.87 -8.55
C LEU A 167 5.06 9.84 -10.08
N SER A 168 6.25 10.09 -10.62
CA SER A 168 6.51 9.97 -12.06
C SER A 168 7.90 9.42 -12.34
N VAL A 169 8.08 8.77 -13.48
CA VAL A 169 9.35 8.28 -13.98
C VAL A 169 9.48 8.61 -15.47
N ASP A 170 10.48 9.42 -15.84
CA ASP A 170 10.81 9.75 -17.22
C ASP A 170 9.60 10.16 -18.10
N GLY A 171 8.66 10.91 -17.50
CA GLY A 171 7.45 11.41 -18.17
C GLY A 171 6.23 10.48 -18.06
N TYR A 172 6.37 9.27 -17.51
CA TYR A 172 5.23 8.40 -17.17
C TYR A 172 4.72 8.73 -15.77
N THR A 173 3.40 8.72 -15.59
CA THR A 173 2.79 8.69 -14.26
C THR A 173 3.04 7.33 -13.61
N VAL A 174 3.46 7.32 -12.35
CA VAL A 174 3.54 6.08 -11.57
C VAL A 174 2.29 5.94 -10.72
N ARG A 175 1.53 4.88 -10.96
CA ARG A 175 0.39 4.51 -10.12
C ARG A 175 0.80 3.46 -9.12
N LEU A 176 0.77 3.84 -7.85
CA LEU A 176 0.90 2.93 -6.73
C LEU A 176 -0.48 2.42 -6.32
N THR A 177 -0.61 1.12 -6.10
CA THR A 177 -1.83 0.50 -5.57
C THR A 177 -1.45 -0.36 -4.37
N GLY A 178 -1.95 -0.01 -3.19
CA GLY A 178 -1.81 -0.82 -1.98
C GLY A 178 -3.05 -1.67 -1.78
N ILE A 179 -2.85 -2.97 -1.67
CA ILE A 179 -3.88 -4.00 -1.61
C ILE A 179 -3.87 -4.62 -0.21
N ASN A 180 -5.03 -4.73 0.41
CA ASN A 180 -5.18 -5.36 1.71
C ASN A 180 -5.32 -6.88 1.55
N SER A 181 -4.29 -7.63 1.93
CA SER A 181 -4.29 -9.10 1.93
C SER A 181 -4.59 -9.72 3.30
N VAL A 182 -4.98 -8.90 4.30
CA VAL A 182 -5.14 -9.37 5.69
C VAL A 182 -6.58 -9.30 6.21
N MET A 183 -7.57 -9.07 5.35
CA MET A 183 -8.97 -8.92 5.78
C MET A 183 -9.54 -10.13 6.52
N ASN A 184 -9.13 -11.33 6.14
CA ASN A 184 -9.49 -12.55 6.84
C ASN A 184 -8.31 -13.17 7.62
N SER A 185 -7.22 -12.41 7.82
CA SER A 185 -6.06 -12.86 8.58
C SER A 185 -6.35 -13.00 10.08
N GLY A 186 -5.62 -13.89 10.73
CA GLY A 186 -5.70 -14.10 12.17
C GLY A 186 -5.10 -15.44 12.60
N PRO A 187 -5.33 -15.85 13.84
CA PRO A 187 -4.80 -17.12 14.33
C PRO A 187 -5.19 -18.30 13.44
N GLY A 188 -4.19 -19.10 13.06
CA GLY A 188 -4.38 -20.28 12.21
C GLY A 188 -4.28 -20.01 10.71
N ASP A 189 -3.77 -18.86 10.30
CA ASP A 189 -3.42 -18.61 8.91
C ASP A 189 -2.39 -19.63 8.42
N ALA A 190 -2.57 -20.08 7.19
CA ALA A 190 -1.74 -21.09 6.55
C ALA A 190 -1.71 -20.84 5.03
N LEU A 191 -0.90 -21.63 4.32
CA LEU A 191 -0.86 -21.59 2.86
C LEU A 191 -2.27 -21.77 2.28
N HIS A 192 -2.61 -20.95 1.29
CA HIS A 192 -3.91 -20.95 0.60
C HIS A 192 -5.14 -20.75 1.50
N THR A 193 -5.03 -19.97 2.59
CA THR A 193 -6.18 -19.66 3.46
C THR A 193 -6.64 -18.21 3.37
N LEU A 194 -5.78 -17.31 2.95
CA LEU A 194 -6.10 -15.89 2.81
C LEU A 194 -6.81 -15.60 1.48
N VAL A 195 -7.58 -14.53 1.44
CA VAL A 195 -8.27 -14.10 0.22
C VAL A 195 -8.15 -12.58 0.04
N VAL A 196 -8.14 -12.12 -1.21
CA VAL A 196 -7.96 -10.71 -1.58
C VAL A 196 -9.19 -10.16 -2.32
N GLY A 197 -9.71 -10.90 -3.29
CA GLY A 197 -10.81 -10.47 -4.16
C GLY A 197 -10.36 -9.58 -5.32
N THR A 198 -11.05 -9.69 -6.45
CA THR A 198 -10.69 -8.99 -7.69
C THR A 198 -10.91 -7.48 -7.61
N GLN A 199 -11.80 -7.01 -6.74
CA GLN A 199 -12.12 -5.57 -6.65
C GLN A 199 -10.92 -4.74 -6.22
N GLN A 200 -10.05 -5.27 -5.36
CA GLN A 200 -8.82 -4.61 -4.93
C GLN A 200 -7.73 -4.60 -6.01
N CYS A 201 -7.75 -5.57 -6.91
CA CYS A 201 -6.70 -5.82 -7.89
C CYS A 201 -6.96 -5.16 -9.26
N ARG A 202 -7.99 -4.31 -9.37
CA ARG A 202 -8.33 -3.64 -10.63
C ARG A 202 -7.31 -2.57 -10.97
N LEU A 203 -6.39 -2.90 -11.86
CA LEU A 203 -5.38 -2.00 -12.39
C LEU A 203 -5.84 -1.56 -13.80
N PRO A 204 -6.32 -0.31 -13.98
CA PRO A 204 -6.73 0.16 -15.29
C PRO A 204 -5.52 0.33 -16.19
N ARG A 205 -5.62 -0.12 -17.44
CA ARG A 205 -4.58 0.06 -18.45
C ARG A 205 -4.50 1.52 -18.88
N SER A 206 -3.29 2.00 -19.04
CA SER A 206 -3.01 3.35 -19.54
C SER A 206 -1.61 3.36 -20.14
N ASP A 207 -1.50 3.87 -21.35
CA ASP A 207 -0.23 3.88 -22.09
C ASP A 207 0.87 4.74 -21.45
N ASP A 208 0.50 5.72 -20.63
CA ASP A 208 1.44 6.65 -20.00
C ASP A 208 1.58 6.40 -18.49
N THR A 209 1.25 5.18 -18.02
CA THR A 209 1.25 4.86 -16.60
C THR A 209 2.09 3.62 -16.30
N VAL A 210 3.07 3.76 -15.43
CA VAL A 210 3.77 2.65 -14.78
C VAL A 210 2.96 2.22 -13.55
N GLN A 211 2.56 0.95 -13.50
CA GLN A 211 1.76 0.37 -12.41
C GLN A 211 2.67 -0.36 -11.43
N ILE A 212 2.57 -0.03 -10.15
CA ILE A 212 3.22 -0.77 -9.05
C ILE A 212 2.13 -1.19 -8.07
N ALA A 213 2.01 -2.48 -7.82
CA ALA A 213 1.10 -3.02 -6.81
C ALA A 213 1.89 -3.49 -5.58
N MET A 214 1.30 -3.30 -4.40
CA MET A 214 1.87 -3.72 -3.13
C MET A 214 0.83 -4.53 -2.36
N LEU A 215 1.20 -5.69 -1.87
CA LEU A 215 0.42 -6.49 -0.92
C LEU A 215 1.38 -7.31 -0.06
N HIS A 216 1.00 -7.57 1.19
CA HIS A 216 1.90 -8.23 2.12
C HIS A 216 2.12 -9.72 1.78
N HIS A 217 1.04 -10.47 1.59
CA HIS A 217 1.14 -11.92 1.40
C HIS A 217 1.47 -12.31 -0.04
N PRO A 218 2.43 -13.23 -0.25
CA PRO A 218 2.78 -13.73 -1.58
C PRO A 218 1.75 -14.75 -2.11
N PRO A 219 1.85 -15.13 -3.41
CA PRO A 219 0.85 -15.94 -4.12
C PRO A 219 0.35 -17.19 -3.40
N HIS A 220 1.27 -17.97 -2.83
CA HIS A 220 0.96 -19.28 -2.22
C HIS A 220 0.25 -19.19 -0.86
N TRP A 221 0.09 -17.99 -0.28
CA TRP A 221 -0.76 -17.75 0.89
C TRP A 221 -2.19 -17.42 0.49
N ILE A 222 -2.43 -16.98 -0.75
CA ILE A 222 -3.70 -16.45 -1.25
C ILE A 222 -4.47 -17.53 -1.99
N ARG A 223 -5.63 -17.90 -1.48
CA ARG A 223 -6.47 -18.97 -2.02
C ARG A 223 -7.12 -18.61 -3.36
N ASP A 224 -7.50 -17.36 -3.56
CA ASP A 224 -8.07 -16.84 -4.81
C ASP A 224 -7.00 -16.27 -5.75
N TRP A 225 -5.73 -16.69 -5.61
CA TRP A 225 -4.63 -16.19 -6.42
C TRP A 225 -4.87 -16.34 -7.92
N ASP A 226 -5.29 -17.51 -8.37
CA ASP A 226 -5.54 -17.79 -9.80
C ASP A 226 -6.59 -16.85 -10.40
N VAL A 227 -7.48 -16.30 -9.57
CA VAL A 227 -8.53 -15.35 -9.97
C VAL A 227 -8.01 -13.92 -10.04
N ILE A 228 -7.13 -13.52 -9.10
CA ILE A 228 -6.62 -12.15 -9.01
C ILE A 228 -5.34 -11.94 -9.82
N GLU A 229 -4.54 -12.98 -10.05
CA GLU A 229 -3.27 -12.91 -10.77
C GLU A 229 -3.38 -12.24 -12.15
N PRO A 230 -4.38 -12.54 -13.00
CA PRO A 230 -4.52 -11.88 -14.32
C PRO A 230 -4.70 -10.36 -14.23
N TYR A 231 -5.23 -9.85 -13.10
CA TYR A 231 -5.33 -8.42 -12.85
C TYR A 231 -4.01 -7.83 -12.39
N LEU A 232 -3.29 -8.53 -11.49
CA LEU A 232 -2.00 -8.11 -10.97
C LEU A 232 -0.90 -8.15 -12.02
N ASN A 233 -0.97 -9.08 -12.97
CA ASN A 233 -0.06 -9.13 -14.12
C ASN A 233 -0.18 -7.92 -15.08
N ARG A 234 -1.07 -6.97 -14.80
CA ARG A 234 -1.08 -5.65 -15.44
C ARG A 234 -0.13 -4.65 -14.78
N ALA A 235 0.39 -4.97 -13.59
CA ALA A 235 1.43 -4.18 -12.96
C ALA A 235 2.78 -4.46 -13.60
N HIS A 236 3.63 -3.44 -13.66
CA HIS A 236 5.03 -3.59 -14.07
C HIS A 236 5.84 -4.23 -12.94
N VAL A 237 5.51 -3.86 -11.69
CA VAL A 237 6.14 -4.41 -10.49
C VAL A 237 5.05 -4.77 -9.47
N VAL A 238 5.17 -5.95 -8.86
CA VAL A 238 4.35 -6.36 -7.70
C VAL A 238 5.28 -6.63 -6.53
N LEU A 239 5.03 -5.96 -5.41
CA LEU A 239 5.83 -6.02 -4.19
C LEU A 239 5.11 -6.85 -3.13
N PHE A 240 5.84 -7.77 -2.49
CA PHE A 240 5.38 -8.63 -1.41
C PHE A 240 6.28 -8.50 -0.17
N GLY A 241 5.76 -8.90 0.98
CA GLY A 241 6.47 -9.15 2.23
C GLY A 241 6.34 -10.60 2.69
N HIS A 242 6.25 -10.82 4.00
CA HIS A 242 5.85 -12.04 4.69
C HIS A 242 6.88 -13.19 4.72
N GLU A 243 7.58 -13.46 3.63
CA GLU A 243 8.49 -14.64 3.52
C GLU A 243 9.85 -14.43 4.17
N HIS A 244 10.13 -13.23 4.68
CA HIS A 244 11.41 -12.86 5.30
C HIS A 244 12.65 -13.07 4.44
N ALA A 245 12.49 -13.51 3.20
CA ALA A 245 13.55 -13.77 2.24
C ALA A 245 13.43 -12.84 1.03
N PHE A 246 14.56 -12.28 0.60
CA PHE A 246 14.59 -11.53 -0.65
C PHE A 246 14.50 -12.48 -1.84
N GLU A 247 13.49 -12.28 -2.67
CA GLU A 247 13.35 -12.93 -3.97
C GLU A 247 12.91 -11.91 -5.02
N ALA A 248 13.40 -12.09 -6.25
CA ALA A 248 12.94 -11.29 -7.39
C ALA A 248 12.90 -12.18 -8.64
N GLU A 249 11.77 -12.17 -9.31
CA GLU A 249 11.51 -12.96 -10.51
C GLU A 249 10.74 -12.18 -11.56
N GLN A 250 10.94 -12.53 -12.81
CA GLN A 250 10.11 -12.09 -13.93
C GLN A 250 9.46 -13.33 -14.56
N LEU A 251 8.11 -13.37 -14.54
CA LEU A 251 7.36 -14.56 -14.94
C LEU A 251 7.55 -14.92 -16.43
N THR A 252 7.61 -13.90 -17.26
CA THR A 252 7.85 -14.02 -18.72
C THR A 252 8.73 -12.87 -19.17
N ALA A 253 9.47 -13.05 -20.25
CA ALA A 253 10.27 -11.95 -20.82
C ALA A 253 9.34 -10.75 -21.13
N GLY A 254 9.71 -9.56 -20.64
CA GLY A 254 8.90 -8.34 -20.75
C GLY A 254 7.69 -8.27 -19.81
N GLY A 255 7.38 -9.33 -19.07
CA GLY A 255 6.24 -9.38 -18.15
C GLY A 255 6.51 -8.75 -16.78
N THR A 256 5.54 -8.85 -15.90
CA THR A 256 5.58 -8.34 -14.53
C THR A 256 6.79 -8.85 -13.76
N VAL A 257 7.44 -7.95 -13.03
CA VAL A 257 8.48 -8.31 -12.06
C VAL A 257 7.82 -8.44 -10.68
N ARG A 258 8.05 -9.56 -10.00
CA ARG A 258 7.63 -9.84 -8.63
C ARG A 258 8.82 -9.72 -7.70
N VAL A 259 8.65 -9.00 -6.60
CA VAL A 259 9.72 -8.76 -5.63
C VAL A 259 9.20 -9.05 -4.24
N SER A 260 9.73 -10.06 -3.58
CA SER A 260 9.55 -10.28 -2.14
C SER A 260 10.64 -9.52 -1.39
N ALA A 261 10.24 -8.69 -0.42
CA ALA A 261 11.19 -8.06 0.48
C ALA A 261 11.73 -9.11 1.45
N GLY A 262 13.01 -8.99 1.79
CA GLY A 262 13.47 -9.64 3.01
C GLY A 262 12.93 -8.89 4.24
N ALA A 263 12.94 -9.54 5.40
CA ALA A 263 12.55 -8.88 6.63
C ALA A 263 13.61 -7.89 7.12
N VAL A 264 13.18 -6.71 7.56
CA VAL A 264 14.06 -5.74 8.22
C VAL A 264 14.50 -6.24 9.59
N ALA A 265 13.57 -6.85 10.35
CA ALA A 265 13.88 -7.47 11.63
C ALA A 265 13.20 -8.85 11.74
N PRO A 266 13.84 -9.82 12.42
CA PRO A 266 13.27 -11.16 12.55
C PRO A 266 12.03 -11.18 13.41
N GLU A 267 11.09 -12.06 13.06
CA GLU A 267 10.13 -12.54 14.03
C GLU A 267 10.87 -13.35 15.08
N ARG A 268 10.74 -12.97 16.35
CA ARG A 268 11.33 -13.69 17.46
C ARG A 268 10.28 -14.65 18.00
N GLU A 269 10.43 -15.93 17.67
CA GLU A 269 9.61 -16.96 18.28
C GLU A 269 9.79 -17.00 19.79
N GLU A 270 8.70 -17.18 20.55
CA GLU A 270 8.70 -17.31 22.01
C GLU A 270 9.58 -18.48 22.53
N HIS A 271 10.05 -19.38 21.66
CA HIS A 271 10.75 -20.63 22.01
C HIS A 271 12.17 -20.77 21.47
N GLY A 272 12.77 -19.71 20.94
CA GLY A 272 14.25 -19.63 20.78
C GLY A 272 14.87 -20.38 19.60
N GLU A 273 14.09 -20.95 18.68
CA GLU A 273 14.61 -21.34 17.36
C GLU A 273 14.50 -20.14 16.41
N VAL A 274 15.62 -19.45 16.25
CA VAL A 274 15.74 -18.36 15.28
C VAL A 274 15.83 -19.01 13.90
N GLU A 275 14.85 -18.80 13.05
CA GLU A 275 15.01 -19.11 11.63
C GLU A 275 16.29 -18.47 11.11
N PRO A 276 17.08 -19.15 10.26
CA PRO A 276 18.32 -18.63 9.72
C PRO A 276 18.04 -17.56 8.65
N PHE A 277 17.46 -16.44 9.06
CA PHE A 277 17.19 -15.36 8.13
C PHE A 277 18.19 -14.22 8.32
N VAL A 278 18.41 -13.47 7.26
CA VAL A 278 19.33 -12.35 7.25
C VAL A 278 18.52 -11.07 7.01
N PRO A 279 18.55 -10.09 7.94
CA PRO A 279 17.88 -8.82 7.71
C PRO A 279 18.23 -8.23 6.36
N THR A 280 17.21 -7.84 5.60
CA THR A 280 17.36 -7.39 4.23
C THR A 280 16.33 -6.31 3.91
N PHE A 281 16.71 -5.33 3.11
CA PHE A 281 15.81 -4.37 2.49
C PHE A 281 16.24 -4.12 1.03
N ASN A 282 15.38 -3.47 0.24
CA ASN A 282 15.66 -3.24 -1.17
C ASN A 282 15.64 -1.76 -1.53
N VAL A 283 16.50 -1.36 -2.46
CA VAL A 283 16.35 -0.11 -3.20
C VAL A 283 16.01 -0.48 -4.64
N LEU A 284 14.86 0.00 -5.13
CA LEU A 284 14.44 -0.17 -6.50
C LEU A 284 14.73 1.12 -7.27
N THR A 285 15.29 0.97 -8.47
CA THR A 285 15.44 2.08 -9.42
C THR A 285 14.65 1.74 -10.67
N LEU A 286 13.72 2.62 -11.04
CA LEU A 286 12.96 2.49 -12.27
C LEU A 286 13.39 3.58 -13.24
N SER A 287 13.62 3.22 -14.50
CA SER A 287 13.98 4.15 -15.55
C SER A 287 13.42 3.71 -16.90
N LYS A 288 13.28 4.66 -17.82
CA LYS A 288 12.83 4.37 -19.18
C LYS A 288 13.98 3.77 -20.00
N ALA A 289 13.74 2.64 -20.68
CA ALA A 289 14.65 1.98 -21.60
C ALA A 289 13.99 1.85 -22.98
N GLY A 290 14.08 2.89 -23.82
CA GLY A 290 13.33 2.94 -25.08
C GLY A 290 11.81 3.01 -24.82
N ASP A 291 11.06 2.03 -25.33
CA ASP A 291 9.63 1.87 -25.08
C ASP A 291 9.31 0.95 -23.89
N GLN A 292 10.34 0.46 -23.20
CA GLN A 292 10.24 -0.43 -22.06
C GLN A 292 10.64 0.29 -20.77
N LEU A 293 10.38 -0.35 -19.62
CA LEU A 293 10.82 0.06 -18.30
C LEU A 293 12.00 -0.84 -17.87
N LEU A 294 13.11 -0.23 -17.46
CA LEU A 294 14.17 -0.92 -16.73
C LEU A 294 13.87 -0.86 -15.23
N VAL A 295 13.84 -2.01 -14.59
CA VAL A 295 13.67 -2.19 -13.15
C VAL A 295 14.95 -2.78 -12.59
N GLU A 296 15.66 -2.00 -11.80
CA GLU A 296 16.87 -2.43 -11.10
C GLU A 296 16.54 -2.59 -9.62
N ILE A 297 16.93 -3.72 -9.04
CA ILE A 297 16.67 -4.04 -7.63
C ILE A 297 18.03 -4.24 -6.96
N HIS A 298 18.33 -3.43 -5.96
CA HIS A 298 19.56 -3.45 -5.18
C HIS A 298 19.22 -3.91 -3.75
N PRO A 299 19.26 -5.23 -3.48
CA PRO A 299 19.01 -5.73 -2.14
C PRO A 299 20.21 -5.43 -1.23
N ARG A 300 19.91 -4.98 -0.01
CA ARG A 300 20.86 -4.70 1.05
C ARG A 300 20.69 -5.75 2.14
N TYR A 301 21.76 -6.38 2.60
CA TYR A 301 21.71 -7.42 3.62
C TYR A 301 22.55 -7.07 4.84
N TRP A 302 22.13 -7.55 5.99
CA TRP A 302 22.88 -7.39 7.22
C TRP A 302 24.12 -8.27 7.29
N SER A 303 25.28 -7.66 7.34
CA SER A 303 26.55 -8.35 7.52
C SER A 303 26.85 -8.51 9.04
N LYS A 304 26.65 -9.69 9.58
CA LYS A 304 26.97 -9.99 10.98
C LYS A 304 28.46 -9.76 11.31
N ILE A 305 29.34 -9.91 10.34
CA ILE A 305 30.80 -9.72 10.51
C ILE A 305 31.13 -8.23 10.60
N ARG A 306 30.48 -7.40 9.78
CA ARG A 306 30.74 -5.96 9.71
C ARG A 306 29.79 -5.13 10.56
N THR A 307 28.76 -5.77 11.13
CA THR A 307 27.69 -5.12 11.91
C THR A 307 27.09 -3.89 11.18
N ARG A 308 26.80 -4.04 9.89
CA ARG A 308 26.19 -3.02 9.04
C ARG A 308 25.48 -3.68 7.86
N PHE A 309 24.71 -2.90 7.13
CA PHE A 309 24.19 -3.33 5.83
C PHE A 309 25.26 -3.20 4.77
N ASP A 310 25.34 -4.19 3.90
CA ASP A 310 26.22 -4.27 2.73
C ASP A 310 25.37 -4.62 1.48
N GLU A 311 25.98 -4.56 0.30
CA GLU A 311 25.37 -5.09 -0.92
C GLU A 311 25.14 -6.59 -0.80
N HIS A 312 23.98 -7.06 -1.25
CA HIS A 312 23.64 -8.48 -1.21
C HIS A 312 24.67 -9.31 -2.04
N PRO A 313 25.15 -10.46 -1.52
CA PRO A 313 26.16 -11.28 -2.21
C PRO A 313 25.76 -11.72 -3.63
N GLY A 314 24.46 -11.82 -3.89
CA GLY A 314 23.92 -12.11 -5.22
C GLY A 314 23.91 -10.92 -6.17
N GLY A 315 24.35 -9.73 -5.74
CA GLY A 315 24.35 -8.50 -6.51
C GLY A 315 22.95 -7.95 -6.82
N ALA A 316 22.93 -6.89 -7.63
CA ALA A 316 21.69 -6.31 -8.14
C ALA A 316 20.98 -7.27 -9.13
N ARG A 317 19.67 -7.05 -9.31
CA ARG A 317 18.86 -7.71 -10.33
C ARG A 317 18.33 -6.67 -11.28
N GLU A 318 18.38 -6.96 -12.58
CA GLU A 318 17.90 -6.08 -13.64
C GLU A 318 16.83 -6.80 -14.46
N TYR A 319 15.73 -6.12 -14.71
CA TYR A 319 14.62 -6.62 -15.50
C TYR A 319 14.15 -5.56 -16.47
N VAL A 320 13.87 -5.98 -17.71
CA VAL A 320 13.23 -5.13 -18.71
C VAL A 320 11.75 -5.53 -18.79
N VAL A 321 10.86 -4.57 -18.57
CA VAL A 321 9.40 -4.78 -18.51
C VAL A 321 8.77 -4.06 -19.69
N ASP A 322 7.89 -4.74 -20.41
CA ASP A 322 7.15 -4.17 -21.52
C ASP A 322 6.17 -3.10 -21.01
N ARG A 323 5.83 -2.16 -21.87
CA ARG A 323 4.87 -1.09 -21.56
C ARG A 323 3.48 -1.62 -21.16
N ASP A 324 3.08 -2.76 -21.67
CA ASP A 324 1.91 -3.53 -21.24
C ASP A 324 2.33 -4.95 -20.86
N PRO A 325 2.72 -5.20 -19.61
CA PRO A 325 3.29 -6.48 -19.19
C PRO A 325 2.26 -7.65 -19.19
N ALA A 326 0.98 -7.36 -19.38
CA ALA A 326 -0.08 -8.34 -19.15
C ALA A 326 -0.40 -9.26 -20.33
N LEU A 327 0.26 -9.14 -21.49
CA LEU A 327 -0.23 -9.92 -22.64
C LEU A 327 0.83 -10.78 -23.32
N PRO A 328 0.70 -12.12 -23.18
CA PRO A 328 0.98 -12.95 -24.34
C PRO A 328 0.00 -12.52 -25.44
N ALA A 329 0.51 -12.30 -26.66
CA ALA A 329 -0.31 -11.91 -27.81
C ALA A 329 -1.64 -12.71 -27.81
N VAL A 330 -2.77 -12.06 -27.59
CA VAL A 330 -4.08 -12.70 -27.73
C VAL A 330 -4.25 -13.02 -29.19
N ALA A 331 -4.17 -14.29 -29.53
CA ALA A 331 -4.18 -14.80 -30.89
C ALA A 331 -5.56 -14.73 -31.57
N ALA A 332 -6.57 -14.06 -31.01
CA ALA A 332 -7.83 -13.78 -31.70
C ALA A 332 -8.61 -12.66 -31.00
N PRO A 333 -9.27 -11.75 -31.74
CA PRO A 333 -10.23 -10.84 -31.14
C PRO A 333 -11.37 -11.66 -30.55
N LEU A 334 -11.77 -11.33 -29.33
CA LEU A 334 -12.97 -11.88 -28.71
C LEU A 334 -14.18 -11.57 -29.65
N PRO A 335 -15.08 -12.51 -29.84
CA PRO A 335 -16.28 -12.22 -30.62
C PRO A 335 -17.02 -11.07 -29.96
N VAL A 336 -17.35 -10.05 -30.75
CA VAL A 336 -18.24 -8.98 -30.32
C VAL A 336 -19.61 -9.62 -30.07
N VAL A 337 -19.98 -9.69 -28.80
CA VAL A 337 -21.34 -10.06 -28.42
C VAL A 337 -22.18 -8.82 -28.73
N GLU A 338 -22.90 -8.84 -29.84
CA GLU A 338 -23.98 -7.87 -30.10
C GLU A 338 -25.02 -8.06 -28.99
N LEU A 339 -25.10 -7.11 -28.08
CA LEU A 339 -26.19 -7.08 -27.11
C LEU A 339 -27.45 -6.71 -27.85
N ASP A 340 -28.42 -7.62 -27.87
CA ASP A 340 -29.76 -7.39 -28.38
C ASP A 340 -30.42 -6.25 -27.57
N GLU A 341 -30.66 -5.11 -28.21
CA GLU A 341 -31.24 -3.90 -27.59
C GLU A 341 -32.72 -4.08 -27.14
N SER A 342 -33.29 -5.27 -27.22
CA SER A 342 -34.69 -5.52 -26.94
C SER A 342 -35.04 -6.00 -25.53
N ALA A 343 -34.07 -6.07 -24.58
CA ALA A 343 -34.38 -6.38 -23.20
C ALA A 343 -34.69 -5.11 -22.37
N GLU A 344 -35.96 -4.89 -22.08
CA GLU A 344 -36.44 -3.86 -21.17
C GLU A 344 -35.78 -4.02 -19.80
N VAL A 345 -34.87 -3.10 -19.45
CA VAL A 345 -34.22 -3.03 -18.12
C VAL A 345 -35.16 -2.31 -17.17
N SER A 346 -35.78 -3.08 -16.29
CA SER A 346 -36.48 -2.58 -15.12
C SER A 346 -35.51 -1.80 -14.23
N SER A 347 -35.90 -0.59 -13.86
CA SER A 347 -35.21 0.39 -13.05
C SER A 347 -34.66 -0.16 -11.73
N ALA A 348 -33.35 -0.20 -11.59
CA ALA A 348 -32.68 -0.31 -10.30
C ALA A 348 -31.43 0.56 -10.29
N SER A 349 -31.44 1.51 -9.42
CA SER A 349 -30.43 2.37 -8.74
C SER A 349 -29.03 2.58 -9.35
N PRO A 350 -28.45 3.76 -9.14
CA PRO A 350 -27.39 4.30 -9.96
C PRO A 350 -26.06 3.62 -9.72
N LEU A 351 -25.47 3.13 -10.78
CA LEU A 351 -24.06 2.80 -10.91
C LEU A 351 -23.21 4.01 -10.52
N ILE A 352 -22.25 3.77 -9.64
CA ILE A 352 -21.18 4.70 -9.32
C ILE A 352 -20.56 5.19 -10.64
N ALA A 353 -20.69 6.47 -10.89
CA ALA A 353 -20.14 7.11 -12.07
C ALA A 353 -18.61 6.93 -12.11
N PRO A 354 -18.03 6.67 -13.29
CA PRO A 354 -16.58 6.70 -13.44
C PRO A 354 -16.09 8.10 -13.10
N VAL A 355 -14.98 8.16 -12.35
CA VAL A 355 -14.26 9.41 -12.04
C VAL A 355 -13.99 10.12 -13.36
N GLY A 356 -14.66 11.26 -13.56
CA GLY A 356 -14.58 12.01 -14.77
C GLY A 356 -13.16 12.43 -15.10
N GLU A 357 -12.81 12.28 -16.37
CA GLU A 357 -11.62 12.87 -16.97
C GLU A 357 -11.60 14.37 -16.68
N LEU A 358 -10.62 14.80 -15.90
CA LEU A 358 -10.29 16.22 -15.76
C LEU A 358 -9.78 16.74 -17.10
N ARG A 359 -10.61 17.49 -17.79
CA ARG A 359 -10.14 18.34 -18.89
C ARG A 359 -9.10 19.29 -18.35
N THR A 360 -7.85 19.08 -18.77
CA THR A 360 -6.77 20.04 -18.59
C THR A 360 -7.07 21.29 -19.42
N GLY A 361 -7.48 22.35 -18.74
CA GLY A 361 -7.35 23.70 -19.29
C GLY A 361 -5.87 24.07 -19.24
N GLU A 362 -5.24 24.19 -20.41
CA GLU A 362 -3.91 24.76 -20.54
C GLU A 362 -3.91 26.17 -19.97
N GLN A 363 -3.18 26.36 -18.87
CA GLN A 363 -2.55 27.63 -18.52
C GLN A 363 -1.10 27.36 -18.11
N ASP A 364 -0.22 27.98 -18.86
CA ASP A 364 1.22 28.04 -18.77
C ASP A 364 1.62 28.58 -17.38
N GLU A 365 1.96 27.67 -16.44
CA GLU A 365 2.60 27.99 -15.18
C GLU A 365 3.77 27.04 -14.95
N SER A 366 4.92 27.62 -14.62
CA SER A 366 6.20 27.00 -14.35
C SER A 366 6.12 25.78 -13.44
N PRO A 367 7.04 24.79 -13.59
CA PRO A 367 6.97 23.51 -12.87
C PRO A 367 7.39 23.56 -11.39
N GLU A 368 7.37 24.73 -10.75
CA GLU A 368 7.67 24.88 -9.32
C GLU A 368 6.40 24.68 -8.48
N ALA A 369 6.30 23.49 -7.89
CA ALA A 369 5.56 23.17 -6.66
C ALA A 369 4.02 23.28 -6.70
N ARG A 370 3.33 22.51 -7.51
CA ARG A 370 2.01 22.03 -7.09
C ARG A 370 2.22 20.89 -6.09
N ARG A 371 2.02 21.19 -4.78
CA ARG A 371 1.96 20.15 -3.75
C ARG A 371 0.96 19.08 -4.20
N SER A 372 1.36 17.80 -4.19
CA SER A 372 0.43 16.73 -4.55
C SER A 372 -0.77 16.73 -3.59
N LEU A 373 -1.95 16.32 -4.05
CA LEU A 373 -3.14 16.17 -3.20
C LEU A 373 -2.85 15.34 -1.94
N ARG A 374 -1.95 14.36 -2.07
CA ARG A 374 -1.49 13.53 -0.98
C ARG A 374 -0.68 14.33 0.05
N ALA A 375 0.24 15.19 -0.40
CA ALA A 375 1.02 16.05 0.50
C ALA A 375 0.11 16.97 1.30
N ILE A 376 -0.87 17.59 0.63
CA ILE A 376 -1.87 18.45 1.28
C ILE A 376 -2.70 17.66 2.30
N GLY A 377 -3.11 16.43 1.95
CA GLY A 377 -3.83 15.54 2.87
C GLY A 377 -3.01 15.18 4.11
N VAL A 378 -1.73 14.85 3.95
CA VAL A 378 -0.80 14.57 5.05
C VAL A 378 -0.60 15.79 5.93
N ASP A 379 -0.35 16.97 5.35
CA ASP A 379 -0.17 18.23 6.08
C ASP A 379 -1.43 18.59 6.87
N PHE A 380 -2.63 18.43 6.26
CA PHE A 380 -3.91 18.64 6.93
C PHE A 380 -4.10 17.67 8.12
N LEU A 381 -3.80 16.40 7.94
CA LEU A 381 -3.92 15.38 9.00
C LEU A 381 -2.88 15.55 10.11
N ALA A 382 -1.78 16.24 9.87
CA ALA A 382 -0.78 16.59 10.89
C ALA A 382 -1.20 17.76 11.79
N LEU A 383 -2.22 18.55 11.39
CA LEU A 383 -2.71 19.66 12.21
C LEU A 383 -3.42 19.18 13.47
N PRO A 384 -3.46 19.98 14.55
CA PRO A 384 -4.31 19.72 15.72
C PRO A 384 -5.81 19.58 15.34
N ILE A 385 -6.52 18.72 16.08
CA ILE A 385 -7.93 18.39 15.80
C ILE A 385 -8.82 19.62 15.64
N PHE A 386 -8.70 20.60 16.54
CA PHE A 386 -9.53 21.82 16.44
C PHE A 386 -9.19 22.62 15.19
N ARG A 387 -7.92 22.70 14.81
CA ARG A 387 -7.52 23.45 13.60
C ARG A 387 -8.12 22.80 12.35
N ARG A 388 -8.10 21.46 12.26
CA ARG A 388 -8.76 20.74 11.15
C ARG A 388 -10.25 21.03 11.06
N LEU A 389 -10.94 21.07 12.22
CA LEU A 389 -12.37 21.37 12.27
C LEU A 389 -12.69 22.82 11.94
N ASP A 390 -11.84 23.77 12.38
CA ASP A 390 -12.03 25.19 12.08
C ASP A 390 -11.83 25.47 10.60
N ILE A 391 -10.80 24.89 9.98
CA ILE A 391 -10.58 24.95 8.54
C ILE A 391 -11.76 24.34 7.77
N ALA A 392 -12.21 23.15 8.16
CA ALA A 392 -13.34 22.51 7.50
C ALA A 392 -14.65 23.30 7.61
N ARG A 393 -14.84 24.05 8.69
CA ARG A 393 -15.98 24.98 8.84
C ARG A 393 -15.79 26.23 7.99
N ALA A 394 -14.58 26.82 7.97
CA ALA A 394 -14.27 27.99 7.16
C ALA A 394 -14.50 27.73 5.67
N LEU A 395 -14.17 26.51 5.21
CA LEU A 395 -14.40 26.07 3.85
C LEU A 395 -15.84 25.57 3.59
N ASP A 396 -16.71 25.57 4.60
CA ASP A 396 -18.08 25.04 4.52
C ASP A 396 -18.19 23.60 4.00
N VAL A 397 -17.18 22.76 4.30
CA VAL A 397 -17.14 21.37 3.86
C VAL A 397 -17.65 20.38 4.89
N ILE A 398 -18.03 20.86 6.09
CA ILE A 398 -18.69 20.04 7.13
C ILE A 398 -19.94 20.73 7.68
N THR A 399 -20.90 19.90 8.10
CA THR A 399 -22.12 20.33 8.80
C THR A 399 -22.04 19.99 10.30
N GLY A 400 -22.98 20.50 11.09
CA GLY A 400 -23.08 20.15 12.50
C GLY A 400 -23.35 18.67 12.75
N GLU A 401 -23.94 17.94 11.78
CA GLU A 401 -24.14 16.49 11.84
C GLU A 401 -22.85 15.73 11.59
N ASP A 402 -22.02 16.19 10.66
CA ASP A 402 -20.73 15.58 10.33
C ASP A 402 -19.79 15.58 11.55
N THR A 403 -19.87 16.59 12.41
CA THR A 403 -19.01 16.67 13.62
C THR A 403 -19.29 15.55 14.64
N ARG A 404 -20.37 14.79 14.47
CA ARG A 404 -20.67 13.60 15.28
C ARG A 404 -20.01 12.34 14.74
N LEU A 405 -19.46 12.39 13.53
CA LEU A 405 -18.73 11.27 12.95
C LEU A 405 -17.42 11.04 13.70
N PRO A 406 -16.98 9.80 13.84
CA PRO A 406 -15.66 9.51 14.38
C PRO A 406 -14.59 10.07 13.46
N PRO A 407 -13.40 10.48 13.98
CA PRO A 407 -12.33 11.10 13.19
C PRO A 407 -11.98 10.34 11.91
N ARG A 408 -11.93 9.00 11.98
CA ARG A 408 -11.66 8.11 10.83
C ARG A 408 -12.64 8.23 9.65
N LYS A 409 -13.88 8.69 9.90
CA LYS A 409 -14.86 8.97 8.85
C LYS A 409 -14.90 10.45 8.48
N LEU A 410 -14.72 11.32 9.46
CA LEU A 410 -14.83 12.76 9.28
C LEU A 410 -13.72 13.33 8.40
N TYR A 411 -12.45 12.98 8.65
CA TYR A 411 -11.34 13.58 7.91
C TYR A 411 -11.26 13.13 6.45
N PRO A 412 -11.45 11.85 6.09
CA PRO A 412 -11.59 11.47 4.68
C PRO A 412 -12.75 12.18 3.99
N LEU A 413 -13.89 12.35 4.67
CA LEU A 413 -15.04 13.08 4.14
C LEU A 413 -14.72 14.56 3.86
N ILE A 414 -13.98 15.21 4.76
CA ILE A 414 -13.52 16.60 4.56
C ILE A 414 -12.64 16.69 3.30
N LEU A 415 -11.62 15.85 3.19
CA LEU A 415 -10.69 15.85 2.05
C LEU A 415 -11.40 15.52 0.73
N GLN A 416 -12.35 14.57 0.77
CA GLN A 416 -13.19 14.25 -0.37
C GLN A 416 -14.01 15.46 -0.83
N ARG A 417 -14.71 16.13 0.08
CA ARG A 417 -15.55 17.31 -0.26
C ARG A 417 -14.73 18.50 -0.73
N VAL A 418 -13.54 18.72 -0.14
CA VAL A 418 -12.58 19.74 -0.62
C VAL A 418 -12.21 19.45 -2.08
N ARG A 419 -11.89 18.22 -2.40
CA ARG A 419 -11.56 17.80 -3.77
C ARG A 419 -12.76 17.96 -4.72
N GLU A 420 -13.93 17.46 -4.34
CA GLU A 420 -15.15 17.51 -5.18
C GLU A 420 -15.61 18.93 -5.47
N ARG A 421 -15.37 19.87 -4.54
CA ARG A 421 -15.73 21.29 -4.69
C ARG A 421 -14.61 22.14 -5.28
N GLY A 422 -13.44 21.57 -5.56
CA GLY A 422 -12.29 22.30 -6.12
C GLY A 422 -11.64 23.29 -5.15
N LEU A 423 -11.77 23.08 -3.82
CA LEU A 423 -11.29 23.98 -2.76
C LEU A 423 -9.88 23.63 -2.25
N ILE A 424 -9.05 23.03 -3.08
CA ILE A 424 -7.72 22.54 -2.66
C ILE A 424 -6.79 23.72 -2.34
N ASP A 425 -6.80 24.75 -3.19
CA ASP A 425 -5.99 25.95 -2.99
C ASP A 425 -6.45 26.72 -1.74
N ASP A 426 -7.76 26.79 -1.51
CA ASP A 426 -8.33 27.41 -0.31
C ASP A 426 -7.93 26.62 0.96
N LEU A 427 -7.90 25.28 0.90
CA LEU A 427 -7.42 24.43 2.00
C LEU A 427 -5.95 24.74 2.33
N VAL A 428 -5.09 24.88 1.32
CA VAL A 428 -3.67 25.22 1.50
C VAL A 428 -3.49 26.59 2.13
N VAL A 429 -4.32 27.56 1.75
CA VAL A 429 -4.29 28.92 2.32
C VAL A 429 -4.72 28.93 3.78
N GLU A 430 -5.69 28.09 4.15
CA GLU A 430 -6.22 28.00 5.51
C GLU A 430 -5.33 27.16 6.45
N MET A 431 -4.47 26.28 5.95
CA MET A 431 -3.54 25.48 6.76
C MET A 431 -2.37 26.29 7.29
#